data_9df73eee75646d0f82ad5378a5ca1f64
#
_entry.id   9df73eee75646d0f82ad5378a5ca1f64
#
_cell.length_a   1.000
_cell.length_b   1.000
_cell.length_c   1.000
_cell.angle_alpha   90.00
_cell.angle_beta   90.00
_cell.angle_gamma   90.00
#
_symmetry.space_group_name_H-M   'P 1'
#
loop_
_entity.id
_entity.type
_entity.pdbx_description
1 polymer ?
#
loop_
_entity_poly.entity_id
_entity_poly.type
_entity_poly.pdbx_seq_one_letter_code
_entity_poly.pdbx_strand_id
1 'polypeptide(L)'
;MRSIRLFLISSILATLVLFNFLAALQGYQSSMEEAETLFDNQMLDLARLVSNLDVSNSNTTEIRLGNDLAFQIWEDGSLLAASSNAPDELLQNFTPGFEFTNFNGYRWRTFSRFEPSLNRWVIVAERTDLRFVLAENVVLQSIFPLLLGIPLVGLLIWVIVSHGLKPLQQLSTELKNKRANDLSPIHHTDSRVELDQVIESTNGFIQRLGRVMEREKRFSADAAHELRTPISALKIQLHNLSEEIDTNHDSFLALQYGVE
;
A
#
# COMPACT_ATOMS: atom_id res chain seq x y z
N MET A 1 19.64 -10.51 -0.17
CA MET A 1 19.08 -10.12 -1.48
C MET A 1 17.64 -9.64 -1.27
N ARG A 2 17.32 -8.40 -1.65
CA ARG A 2 15.94 -7.86 -1.50
C ARG A 2 15.07 -8.44 -2.61
N SER A 3 14.03 -9.16 -2.27
CA SER A 3 13.07 -9.71 -3.23
C SER A 3 12.26 -8.58 -3.86
N ILE A 4 12.33 -8.41 -5.17
CA ILE A 4 11.52 -7.44 -5.94
C ILE A 4 10.04 -7.64 -5.65
N ARG A 5 9.60 -8.89 -5.52
CA ARG A 5 8.23 -9.26 -5.16
C ARG A 5 7.82 -8.64 -3.81
N LEU A 6 8.67 -8.78 -2.78
CA LEU A 6 8.40 -8.28 -1.43
C LEU A 6 8.38 -6.74 -1.44
N PHE A 7 9.28 -6.11 -2.19
CA PHE A 7 9.32 -4.66 -2.35
C PHE A 7 8.05 -4.13 -3.02
N LEU A 8 7.61 -4.75 -4.12
CA LEU A 8 6.38 -4.34 -4.82
C LEU A 8 5.15 -4.49 -3.93
N ILE A 9 4.98 -5.65 -3.27
CA ILE A 9 3.84 -5.90 -2.38
C ILE A 9 3.83 -4.89 -1.23
N SER A 10 4.97 -4.68 -0.56
CA SER A 10 5.06 -3.74 0.56
C SER A 10 4.83 -2.29 0.14
N SER A 11 5.35 -1.88 -1.03
CA SER A 11 5.15 -0.52 -1.56
C SER A 11 3.69 -0.24 -1.90
N ILE A 12 3.03 -1.17 -2.62
CA ILE A 12 1.61 -1.03 -2.98
C ILE A 12 0.75 -1.04 -1.72
N LEU A 13 1.03 -1.96 -0.78
CA LEU A 13 0.28 -2.05 0.47
C LEU A 13 0.46 -0.79 1.33
N ALA A 14 1.67 -0.28 1.45
CA ALA A 14 1.95 0.95 2.19
C ALA A 14 1.22 2.15 1.60
N THR A 15 1.23 2.29 0.27
CA THR A 15 0.52 3.36 -0.43
C THR A 15 -1.00 3.23 -0.22
N LEU A 16 -1.54 2.02 -0.30
CA LEU A 16 -2.95 1.75 -0.07
C LEU A 16 -3.36 2.09 1.36
N VAL A 17 -2.58 1.66 2.36
CA VAL A 17 -2.84 1.95 3.78
C VAL A 17 -2.77 3.44 4.04
N LEU A 18 -1.77 4.13 3.49
CA LEU A 18 -1.64 5.58 3.63
C LEU A 18 -2.83 6.32 3.03
N PHE A 19 -3.24 5.95 1.82
CA PHE A 19 -4.38 6.56 1.16
C PHE A 19 -5.68 6.34 1.93
N ASN A 20 -5.93 5.10 2.40
CA ASN A 20 -7.10 4.78 3.20
C ASN A 20 -7.09 5.52 4.55
N PHE A 21 -5.92 5.66 5.18
CA PHE A 21 -5.79 6.42 6.43
C PHE A 21 -6.15 7.91 6.23
N LEU A 22 -5.62 8.53 5.17
CA LEU A 22 -5.94 9.92 4.84
C LEU A 22 -7.43 10.10 4.51
N ALA A 23 -8.01 9.18 3.74
CA ALA A 23 -9.43 9.20 3.40
C ALA A 23 -10.31 9.03 4.66
N ALA A 24 -9.94 8.11 5.56
CA ALA A 24 -10.66 7.92 6.81
C ALA A 24 -10.58 9.15 7.73
N LEU A 25 -9.39 9.78 7.81
CA LEU A 25 -9.19 10.99 8.60
C LEU A 25 -10.06 12.15 8.07
N GLN A 26 -10.05 12.34 6.75
CA GLN A 26 -10.88 13.37 6.11
C GLN A 26 -12.39 13.09 6.27
N GLY A 27 -12.78 11.82 6.08
CA GLY A 27 -14.17 11.40 6.30
C GLY A 27 -14.63 11.61 7.74
N TYR A 28 -13.76 11.30 8.72
CA TYR A 28 -14.04 11.57 10.13
C TYR A 28 -14.28 13.06 10.39
N GLN A 29 -13.39 13.92 9.93
CA GLN A 29 -13.52 15.38 10.12
C GLN A 29 -14.79 15.92 9.47
N SER A 30 -15.07 15.55 8.23
CA SER A 30 -16.28 15.98 7.51
C SER A 30 -17.56 15.50 8.18
N SER A 31 -17.59 14.24 8.64
CA SER A 31 -18.77 13.69 9.33
C SER A 31 -19.02 14.39 10.67
N MET A 32 -17.95 14.79 11.37
CA MET A 32 -18.07 15.50 12.65
C MET A 32 -18.63 16.92 12.45
N GLU A 33 -18.16 17.66 11.45
CA GLU A 33 -18.68 18.98 11.09
C GLU A 33 -20.14 18.91 10.65
N GLU A 34 -20.50 17.90 9.86
CA GLU A 34 -21.90 17.69 9.43
C GLU A 34 -22.80 17.33 10.60
N ALA A 35 -22.34 16.49 11.53
CA ALA A 35 -23.07 16.13 12.74
C ALA A 35 -23.31 17.38 13.63
N GLU A 36 -22.30 18.22 13.86
CA GLU A 36 -22.44 19.46 14.60
C GLU A 36 -23.51 20.39 13.97
N THR A 37 -23.45 20.51 12.64
CA THR A 37 -24.44 21.34 11.90
C THR A 37 -25.86 20.78 12.01
N LEU A 38 -26.02 19.46 11.92
CA LEU A 38 -27.32 18.80 12.08
C LEU A 38 -27.89 19.01 13.48
N PHE A 39 -27.10 18.83 14.52
CA PHE A 39 -27.51 19.05 15.90
C PHE A 39 -27.86 20.53 16.18
N ASP A 40 -27.05 21.45 15.68
CA ASP A 40 -27.36 22.88 15.84
C ASP A 40 -28.66 23.26 15.11
N ASN A 41 -28.96 22.69 13.93
CA ASN A 41 -30.24 22.85 13.24
C ASN A 41 -31.41 22.25 14.03
N GLN A 42 -31.22 21.09 14.66
CA GLN A 42 -32.26 20.50 15.54
C GLN A 42 -32.56 21.41 16.74
N MET A 43 -31.53 22.04 17.32
CA MET A 43 -31.75 23.03 18.40
C MET A 43 -32.53 24.26 17.94
N LEU A 44 -32.30 24.75 16.69
CA LEU A 44 -33.09 25.83 16.10
C LEU A 44 -34.58 25.45 15.98
N ASP A 45 -34.84 24.22 15.53
CA ASP A 45 -36.20 23.72 15.39
C ASP A 45 -36.88 23.51 16.76
N LEU A 46 -36.14 22.99 17.73
CA LEU A 46 -36.61 22.89 19.12
C LEU A 46 -36.91 24.26 19.70
N ALA A 47 -36.06 25.26 19.52
CA ALA A 47 -36.30 26.60 19.98
C ALA A 47 -37.60 27.21 19.38
N ARG A 48 -37.89 26.94 18.10
CA ARG A 48 -39.13 27.33 17.43
C ARG A 48 -40.35 26.63 18.03
N LEU A 49 -40.24 25.32 18.29
CA LEU A 49 -41.33 24.55 18.91
C LEU A 49 -41.62 25.05 20.32
N VAL A 50 -40.57 25.25 21.12
CA VAL A 50 -40.68 25.76 22.50
C VAL A 50 -41.23 27.19 22.53
N SER A 51 -40.87 28.06 21.57
CA SER A 51 -41.42 29.43 21.52
C SER A 51 -42.93 29.49 21.31
N ASN A 52 -43.50 28.48 20.65
CA ASN A 52 -44.93 28.38 20.37
C ASN A 52 -45.74 27.66 21.47
N LEU A 53 -45.09 27.24 22.56
CA LEU A 53 -45.79 26.63 23.69
C LEU A 53 -46.69 27.67 24.36
N ASP A 54 -47.98 27.32 24.47
CA ASP A 54 -48.94 28.13 25.22
C ASP A 54 -48.79 27.90 26.73
N VAL A 55 -48.00 28.76 27.38
CA VAL A 55 -47.67 28.67 28.80
C VAL A 55 -48.77 29.34 29.66
N SER A 56 -49.72 30.04 29.03
CA SER A 56 -50.69 30.87 29.73
C SER A 56 -51.70 30.07 30.57
N ASN A 57 -51.84 28.77 30.31
CA ASN A 57 -52.88 27.94 30.95
C ASN A 57 -52.34 26.86 31.90
N SER A 58 -51.07 26.88 32.20
CA SER A 58 -50.44 25.81 32.98
C SER A 58 -49.81 26.36 34.25
N ASN A 59 -50.43 26.06 35.41
CA ASN A 59 -49.70 26.10 36.67
C ASN A 59 -48.40 25.34 36.48
N THR A 60 -47.26 26.02 36.46
CA THR A 60 -45.88 25.53 36.41
C THR A 60 -45.78 24.11 35.78
N THR A 61 -46.01 24.02 34.49
CA THR A 61 -45.96 22.70 33.85
C THR A 61 -44.49 22.33 33.68
N GLU A 62 -44.01 21.49 34.58
CA GLU A 62 -42.74 20.75 34.34
C GLU A 62 -42.90 19.92 33.08
N ILE A 63 -42.49 20.48 31.95
CA ILE A 63 -42.44 19.76 30.69
C ILE A 63 -41.21 18.83 30.78
N ARG A 64 -41.47 17.55 30.87
CA ARG A 64 -40.41 16.55 30.83
C ARG A 64 -39.99 16.30 29.37
N LEU A 65 -39.00 17.03 28.95
CA LEU A 65 -38.14 16.59 27.84
C LEU A 65 -37.15 15.55 28.40
N GLY A 66 -36.72 14.60 27.61
CA GLY A 66 -35.74 13.60 28.09
C GLY A 66 -34.56 14.24 28.84
N ASN A 67 -33.73 13.44 29.51
CA ASN A 67 -32.60 13.95 30.29
C ASN A 67 -31.51 14.65 29.43
N ASP A 68 -31.69 14.67 28.14
CA ASP A 68 -30.72 15.10 27.15
C ASP A 68 -30.96 16.50 26.62
N LEU A 69 -32.19 17.00 26.85
CA LEU A 69 -32.66 18.30 26.40
C LEU A 69 -33.16 19.10 27.58
N ALA A 70 -32.84 20.39 27.61
CA ALA A 70 -33.37 21.33 28.56
C ALA A 70 -33.81 22.60 27.84
N PHE A 71 -34.78 23.30 28.41
CA PHE A 71 -35.19 24.62 27.93
C PHE A 71 -35.60 25.55 29.08
N GLN A 72 -35.53 26.84 28.79
CA GLN A 72 -36.05 27.92 29.61
C GLN A 72 -36.78 28.94 28.74
N ILE A 73 -37.91 29.46 29.23
CA ILE A 73 -38.62 30.59 28.63
C ILE A 73 -38.60 31.71 29.65
N TRP A 74 -38.08 32.87 29.26
CA TRP A 74 -37.98 34.04 30.09
C TRP A 74 -38.82 35.20 29.52
N GLU A 75 -39.61 35.86 30.35
CA GLU A 75 -40.41 37.03 30.02
C GLU A 75 -40.12 38.13 31.01
N ASP A 76 -39.78 39.32 30.54
CA ASP A 76 -39.44 40.48 31.34
C ASP A 76 -38.45 40.22 32.50
N GLY A 77 -37.47 39.35 32.27
CA GLY A 77 -36.45 39.00 33.25
C GLY A 77 -36.89 37.98 34.30
N SER A 78 -38.09 37.41 34.19
CA SER A 78 -38.59 36.36 35.07
C SER A 78 -38.71 35.02 34.31
N LEU A 79 -38.40 33.92 34.99
CA LEU A 79 -38.53 32.56 34.43
C LEU A 79 -40.03 32.22 34.36
N LEU A 80 -40.54 32.07 33.12
CA LEU A 80 -41.95 31.75 32.87
C LEU A 80 -42.16 30.22 32.85
N ALA A 81 -41.26 29.47 32.22
CA ALA A 81 -41.31 28.01 32.15
C ALA A 81 -39.93 27.44 31.98
N ALA A 82 -39.72 26.23 32.48
CA ALA A 82 -38.48 25.47 32.30
C ALA A 82 -38.75 23.96 32.22
N SER A 83 -37.83 23.22 31.62
CA SER A 83 -37.84 21.77 31.73
C SER A 83 -37.38 21.32 33.13
N SER A 84 -37.81 20.14 33.57
CA SER A 84 -37.52 19.60 34.91
C SER A 84 -36.04 19.39 35.22
N ASN A 85 -35.22 19.37 34.21
CA ASN A 85 -33.75 19.22 34.31
C ASN A 85 -32.97 20.53 34.10
N ALA A 86 -33.65 21.62 33.79
CA ALA A 86 -33.05 22.95 33.71
C ALA A 86 -32.82 23.51 35.13
N PRO A 87 -31.70 24.20 35.40
CA PRO A 87 -31.51 24.93 36.64
C PRO A 87 -32.46 26.16 36.67
N ASP A 88 -32.72 26.66 37.89
CA ASP A 88 -33.46 27.92 38.06
C ASP A 88 -32.64 29.15 37.64
N GLU A 89 -31.34 29.00 37.56
CA GLU A 89 -30.43 30.04 37.09
C GLU A 89 -30.45 30.14 35.55
N LEU A 90 -30.14 31.32 35.03
CA LEU A 90 -30.10 31.59 33.60
C LEU A 90 -29.07 30.70 32.90
N LEU A 91 -29.50 29.89 31.92
CA LEU A 91 -28.64 28.99 31.20
C LEU A 91 -27.64 29.67 30.26
N GLN A 92 -28.07 30.80 29.66
CA GLN A 92 -27.27 31.60 28.73
C GLN A 92 -27.70 33.08 28.86
N ASN A 93 -26.75 33.98 28.71
CA ASN A 93 -27.06 35.39 28.64
C ASN A 93 -28.09 35.67 27.54
N PHE A 94 -28.87 36.74 27.70
CA PHE A 94 -29.88 37.16 26.70
C PHE A 94 -29.24 37.74 25.44
N THR A 95 -28.38 36.91 24.81
CA THR A 95 -27.68 37.16 23.54
C THR A 95 -28.06 36.10 22.56
N PRO A 96 -28.58 36.44 21.35
CA PRO A 96 -28.97 35.43 20.39
C PRO A 96 -27.74 34.64 19.90
N GLY A 97 -27.88 33.32 19.76
CA GLY A 97 -26.85 32.47 19.23
C GLY A 97 -26.52 31.24 20.08
N PHE A 98 -25.46 30.56 19.68
CA PHE A 98 -25.02 29.33 20.34
C PHE A 98 -23.89 29.61 21.33
N GLU A 99 -23.99 29.02 22.52
CA GLU A 99 -22.95 29.07 23.55
C GLU A 99 -22.76 27.68 24.19
N PHE A 100 -21.74 27.54 25.03
CA PHE A 100 -21.59 26.37 25.88
C PHE A 100 -21.72 26.76 27.34
N THR A 101 -22.49 25.96 28.07
CA THR A 101 -22.64 26.12 29.52
C THR A 101 -22.43 24.78 30.22
N ASN A 102 -22.22 24.82 31.55
CA ASN A 102 -22.07 23.62 32.36
C ASN A 102 -23.09 23.64 33.49
N PHE A 103 -23.95 22.64 33.56
CA PHE A 103 -24.87 22.43 34.67
C PHE A 103 -25.15 20.93 34.87
N ASN A 104 -25.61 20.56 36.04
CA ASN A 104 -25.89 19.19 36.44
C ASN A 104 -24.71 18.20 36.15
N GLY A 105 -23.47 18.69 36.22
CA GLY A 105 -22.28 17.86 35.99
C GLY A 105 -21.95 17.56 34.54
N TYR A 106 -22.68 18.13 33.59
CA TYR A 106 -22.47 17.91 32.14
C TYR A 106 -22.17 19.22 31.42
N ARG A 107 -21.53 19.11 30.25
CA ARG A 107 -21.38 20.22 29.33
C ARG A 107 -22.55 20.23 28.34
N TRP A 108 -23.14 21.39 28.19
CA TRP A 108 -24.31 21.61 27.36
C TRP A 108 -24.01 22.60 26.25
N ARG A 109 -24.53 22.34 25.06
CA ARG A 109 -24.64 23.30 23.97
C ARG A 109 -25.97 24.04 24.16
N THR A 110 -25.94 25.36 24.23
CA THR A 110 -27.13 26.18 24.39
C THR A 110 -27.36 27.02 23.14
N PHE A 111 -28.62 27.28 22.86
CA PHE A 111 -29.03 28.23 21.84
C PHE A 111 -30.10 29.15 22.43
N SER A 112 -29.89 30.45 22.33
CA SER A 112 -30.85 31.43 22.77
C SER A 112 -31.40 32.25 21.60
N ARG A 113 -32.70 32.57 21.67
CA ARG A 113 -33.38 33.37 20.68
C ARG A 113 -34.42 34.27 21.38
N PHE A 114 -34.49 35.53 20.93
CA PHE A 114 -35.57 36.43 21.30
C PHE A 114 -36.75 36.27 20.34
N GLU A 115 -37.95 36.11 20.87
CA GLU A 115 -39.20 36.04 20.10
C GLU A 115 -39.95 37.35 20.25
N PRO A 116 -39.88 38.26 19.26
CA PRO A 116 -40.45 39.61 19.40
C PRO A 116 -41.98 39.63 19.53
N SER A 117 -42.66 38.66 18.94
CA SER A 117 -44.14 38.59 18.96
C SER A 117 -44.70 38.37 20.37
N LEU A 118 -43.92 37.70 21.22
CA LEU A 118 -44.31 37.35 22.59
C LEU A 118 -43.47 38.07 23.66
N ASN A 119 -42.50 38.90 23.23
CA ASN A 119 -41.55 39.60 24.12
C ASN A 119 -40.78 38.61 25.04
N ARG A 120 -40.38 37.45 24.52
CA ARG A 120 -39.81 36.35 25.31
C ARG A 120 -38.45 35.94 24.81
N TRP A 121 -37.59 35.50 25.73
CA TRP A 121 -36.39 34.78 25.43
C TRP A 121 -36.63 33.27 25.56
N VAL A 122 -36.27 32.53 24.55
CA VAL A 122 -36.29 31.07 24.54
C VAL A 122 -34.86 30.58 24.51
N ILE A 123 -34.50 29.78 25.49
CA ILE A 123 -33.16 29.15 25.60
C ILE A 123 -33.39 27.65 25.57
N VAL A 124 -32.75 26.97 24.65
CA VAL A 124 -32.73 25.50 24.58
C VAL A 124 -31.30 25.00 24.80
N ALA A 125 -31.19 23.86 25.43
CA ALA A 125 -29.90 23.26 25.74
C ALA A 125 -29.93 21.77 25.42
N GLU A 126 -28.83 21.26 24.90
CA GLU A 126 -28.61 19.85 24.57
C GLU A 126 -27.28 19.37 25.12
N ARG A 127 -27.22 18.16 25.66
CA ARG A 127 -26.01 17.57 26.23
C ARG A 127 -24.98 17.25 25.14
N THR A 128 -23.77 17.78 25.34
CA THR A 128 -22.67 17.61 24.35
C THR A 128 -22.11 16.20 24.32
N ASP A 129 -22.07 15.51 25.46
CA ASP A 129 -21.52 14.17 25.58
C ASP A 129 -22.31 13.14 24.74
N LEU A 130 -23.61 13.27 24.67
CA LEU A 130 -24.47 12.38 23.87
C LEU A 130 -24.32 12.62 22.37
N ARG A 131 -24.08 13.85 21.94
CA ARG A 131 -23.75 14.18 20.57
C ARG A 131 -22.48 13.43 20.10
N PHE A 132 -21.45 13.44 20.95
CA PHE A 132 -20.20 12.74 20.67
C PHE A 132 -20.39 11.22 20.56
N VAL A 133 -21.14 10.61 21.48
CA VAL A 133 -21.41 9.17 21.46
C VAL A 133 -22.16 8.74 20.20
N LEU A 134 -23.13 9.52 19.76
CA LEU A 134 -23.89 9.21 18.54
C LEU A 134 -23.02 9.37 17.30
N ALA A 135 -22.25 10.44 17.20
CA ALA A 135 -21.33 10.68 16.09
C ALA A 135 -20.22 9.60 16.05
N GLU A 136 -19.65 9.22 17.19
CA GLU A 136 -18.63 8.20 17.30
C GLU A 136 -19.13 6.83 16.81
N ASN A 137 -20.33 6.44 17.17
CA ASN A 137 -20.91 5.16 16.73
C ASN A 137 -21.09 5.10 15.20
N VAL A 138 -21.55 6.19 14.58
CA VAL A 138 -21.69 6.26 13.12
C VAL A 138 -20.32 6.16 12.43
N VAL A 139 -19.34 6.85 12.97
CA VAL A 139 -17.97 6.83 12.45
C VAL A 139 -17.35 5.44 12.59
N LEU A 140 -17.47 4.80 13.76
CA LEU A 140 -16.94 3.45 13.99
C LEU A 140 -17.57 2.42 13.04
N GLN A 141 -18.88 2.51 12.80
CA GLN A 141 -19.55 1.65 11.82
C GLN A 141 -19.05 1.88 10.39
N SER A 142 -18.67 3.10 10.05
CA SER A 142 -18.11 3.44 8.73
C SER A 142 -16.67 2.97 8.56
N ILE A 143 -15.88 2.92 9.64
CA ILE A 143 -14.47 2.48 9.62
C ILE A 143 -14.35 0.95 9.57
N PHE A 144 -15.30 0.20 10.13
CA PHE A 144 -15.23 -1.25 10.21
C PHE A 144 -15.07 -1.96 8.85
N PRO A 145 -15.85 -1.65 7.80
CA PRO A 145 -15.67 -2.24 6.48
C PRO A 145 -14.32 -1.87 5.84
N LEU A 146 -13.79 -0.69 6.13
CA LEU A 146 -12.48 -0.25 5.66
C LEU A 146 -11.36 -1.12 6.28
N LEU A 147 -11.46 -1.41 7.57
CA LEU A 147 -10.52 -2.22 8.32
C LEU A 147 -10.48 -3.68 7.83
N LEU A 148 -11.64 -4.23 7.44
CA LEU A 148 -11.73 -5.54 6.80
C LEU A 148 -11.25 -5.53 5.34
N GLY A 149 -11.46 -4.44 4.63
CA GLY A 149 -11.05 -4.28 3.23
C GLY A 149 -9.54 -4.33 3.04
N ILE A 150 -8.75 -3.75 3.96
CA ILE A 150 -7.28 -3.70 3.85
C ILE A 150 -6.64 -5.11 3.75
N PRO A 151 -6.91 -6.07 4.66
CA PRO A 151 -6.33 -7.41 4.55
C PRO A 151 -6.83 -8.17 3.32
N LEU A 152 -8.09 -7.97 2.92
CA LEU A 152 -8.65 -8.59 1.72
C LEU A 152 -7.93 -8.11 0.45
N VAL A 153 -7.76 -6.80 0.30
CA VAL A 153 -7.03 -6.21 -0.82
C VAL A 153 -5.55 -6.58 -0.77
N GLY A 154 -4.95 -6.64 0.42
CA GLY A 154 -3.58 -7.11 0.61
C GLY A 154 -3.38 -8.55 0.14
N LEU A 155 -4.32 -9.44 0.46
CA LEU A 155 -4.33 -10.81 -0.03
C LEU A 155 -4.46 -10.88 -1.56
N LEU A 156 -5.36 -10.07 -2.12
CA LEU A 156 -5.56 -9.99 -3.57
C LEU A 156 -4.28 -9.53 -4.29
N ILE A 157 -3.65 -8.47 -3.80
CA ILE A 157 -2.36 -7.96 -4.33
C ILE A 157 -1.30 -9.06 -4.24
N TRP A 158 -1.20 -9.76 -3.11
CA TRP A 158 -0.24 -10.85 -2.95
C TRP A 158 -0.45 -11.96 -3.98
N VAL A 159 -1.70 -12.37 -4.23
CA VAL A 159 -2.04 -13.37 -5.25
C VAL A 159 -1.67 -12.88 -6.65
N ILE A 160 -2.09 -11.66 -7.02
CA ILE A 160 -1.84 -11.09 -8.35
C ILE A 160 -0.34 -10.98 -8.61
N VAL A 161 0.43 -10.37 -7.70
CA VAL A 161 1.88 -10.19 -7.85
C VAL A 161 2.60 -11.53 -7.86
N SER A 162 2.15 -12.50 -7.04
CA SER A 162 2.75 -13.83 -6.99
C SER A 162 2.57 -14.60 -8.30
N HIS A 163 1.37 -14.56 -8.86
CA HIS A 163 1.08 -15.19 -10.15
C HIS A 163 1.70 -14.41 -11.31
N GLY A 164 1.70 -13.07 -11.21
CA GLY A 164 2.28 -12.20 -12.23
C GLY A 164 3.78 -12.38 -12.43
N LEU A 165 4.53 -12.60 -11.35
CA LEU A 165 5.98 -12.76 -11.39
C LEU A 165 6.46 -14.21 -11.52
N LYS A 166 5.56 -15.21 -11.48
CA LYS A 166 5.90 -16.63 -11.61
C LYS A 166 6.65 -16.96 -12.92
N PRO A 167 6.20 -16.48 -14.10
CA PRO A 167 6.88 -16.77 -15.36
C PRO A 167 8.31 -16.20 -15.40
N LEU A 168 8.53 -15.02 -14.82
CA LEU A 168 9.86 -14.42 -14.73
C LEU A 168 10.81 -15.25 -13.85
N GLN A 169 10.32 -15.81 -12.75
CA GLN A 169 11.08 -16.72 -11.90
C GLN A 169 11.42 -18.02 -12.63
N GLN A 170 10.48 -18.57 -13.39
CA GLN A 170 10.70 -19.77 -14.21
C GLN A 170 11.79 -19.53 -15.26
N LEU A 171 11.71 -18.42 -16.01
CA LEU A 171 12.71 -18.02 -16.98
C LEU A 171 14.12 -17.87 -16.34
N SER A 172 14.18 -17.20 -15.20
CA SER A 172 15.43 -17.03 -14.44
C SER A 172 16.02 -18.38 -14.00
N THR A 173 15.18 -19.30 -13.55
CA THR A 173 15.60 -20.63 -13.12
C THR A 173 16.08 -21.47 -14.31
N GLU A 174 15.38 -21.43 -15.43
CA GLU A 174 15.75 -22.11 -16.66
C GLU A 174 17.11 -21.64 -17.17
N LEU A 175 17.30 -20.31 -17.25
CA LEU A 175 18.58 -19.71 -17.63
C LEU A 175 19.73 -20.12 -16.69
N LYS A 176 19.47 -20.13 -15.38
CA LYS A 176 20.48 -20.51 -14.39
C LYS A 176 20.88 -21.98 -14.47
N ASN A 177 19.94 -22.84 -14.82
CA ASN A 177 20.15 -24.28 -14.92
C ASN A 177 20.72 -24.72 -16.29
N LYS A 178 20.74 -23.82 -17.29
CA LYS A 178 21.38 -24.12 -18.59
C LYS A 178 22.87 -24.34 -18.40
N ARG A 179 23.35 -25.44 -18.95
CA ARG A 179 24.79 -25.75 -19.00
C ARG A 179 25.46 -24.83 -20.02
N ALA A 180 26.76 -24.60 -19.85
CA ALA A 180 27.53 -23.74 -20.75
C ALA A 180 27.49 -24.17 -22.24
N ASN A 181 27.28 -25.46 -22.50
CA ASN A 181 27.19 -26.03 -23.84
C ASN A 181 25.76 -26.25 -24.33
N ASP A 182 24.76 -25.88 -23.55
CA ASP A 182 23.35 -26.01 -23.93
C ASP A 182 22.88 -24.73 -24.64
N LEU A 183 22.93 -24.78 -25.96
CA LEU A 183 22.54 -23.71 -26.87
C LEU A 183 21.10 -23.86 -27.38
N SER A 184 20.30 -24.74 -26.78
CA SER A 184 18.87 -24.90 -27.14
C SER A 184 18.10 -23.63 -26.88
N PRO A 185 17.13 -23.25 -27.73
CA PRO A 185 16.29 -22.10 -27.49
C PRO A 185 15.42 -22.31 -26.26
N ILE A 186 15.09 -21.21 -25.58
CA ILE A 186 14.15 -21.20 -24.46
C ILE A 186 12.75 -21.21 -25.07
N HIS A 187 11.94 -22.20 -24.67
CA HIS A 187 10.54 -22.31 -25.05
C HIS A 187 9.66 -21.97 -23.86
N HIS A 188 8.87 -20.91 -23.97
CA HIS A 188 7.89 -20.57 -22.93
C HIS A 188 6.49 -20.67 -23.50
N THR A 189 5.60 -21.32 -22.74
CA THR A 189 4.24 -21.63 -23.19
C THR A 189 3.22 -20.54 -22.79
N ASP A 190 3.60 -19.66 -21.83
CA ASP A 190 2.76 -18.57 -21.32
C ASP A 190 3.13 -17.26 -22.03
N SER A 191 2.36 -16.93 -23.08
CA SER A 191 2.55 -15.73 -23.91
C SER A 191 2.08 -14.47 -23.17
N ARG A 192 2.99 -13.85 -22.43
CA ARG A 192 2.86 -12.45 -22.02
C ARG A 192 3.77 -11.63 -22.91
N VAL A 193 3.22 -10.63 -23.59
CA VAL A 193 3.90 -9.83 -24.62
C VAL A 193 5.25 -9.28 -24.14
N GLU A 194 5.33 -8.84 -22.88
CA GLU A 194 6.54 -8.29 -22.29
C GLU A 194 7.63 -9.37 -22.07
N LEU A 195 7.20 -10.60 -21.80
CA LEU A 195 8.11 -11.71 -21.57
C LEU A 195 8.60 -12.31 -22.89
N ASP A 196 7.75 -12.34 -23.91
CA ASP A 196 8.11 -12.82 -25.27
C ASP A 196 9.26 -12.02 -25.84
N GLN A 197 9.25 -10.68 -25.68
CA GLN A 197 10.35 -9.83 -26.14
C GLN A 197 11.70 -10.14 -25.45
N VAL A 198 11.66 -10.45 -24.14
CA VAL A 198 12.85 -10.82 -23.38
C VAL A 198 13.34 -12.20 -23.84
N ILE A 199 12.45 -13.16 -24.06
CA ILE A 199 12.77 -14.51 -24.52
C ILE A 199 13.37 -14.46 -25.92
N GLU A 200 12.78 -13.70 -26.85
CA GLU A 200 13.28 -13.53 -28.21
C GLU A 200 14.70 -12.92 -28.22
N SER A 201 14.90 -11.86 -27.42
CA SER A 201 16.22 -11.23 -27.28
C SER A 201 17.25 -12.19 -26.72
N THR A 202 16.86 -13.01 -25.75
CA THR A 202 17.73 -14.02 -25.11
C THR A 202 18.06 -15.15 -26.08
N ASN A 203 17.08 -15.65 -26.82
CA ASN A 203 17.27 -16.68 -27.86
C ASN A 203 18.18 -16.16 -28.99
N GLY A 204 18.02 -14.90 -29.40
CA GLY A 204 18.92 -14.26 -30.35
C GLY A 204 20.36 -14.17 -29.84
N PHE A 205 20.58 -13.99 -28.56
CA PHE A 205 21.89 -14.01 -27.94
C PHE A 205 22.47 -15.43 -27.92
N ILE A 206 21.70 -16.43 -27.49
CA ILE A 206 22.09 -17.86 -27.50
C ILE A 206 22.52 -18.29 -28.89
N GLN A 207 21.76 -17.92 -29.93
CA GLN A 207 22.10 -18.26 -31.33
C GLN A 207 23.42 -17.62 -31.79
N ARG A 208 23.68 -16.36 -31.38
CA ARG A 208 24.97 -15.70 -31.69
C ARG A 208 26.12 -16.38 -31.00
N LEU A 209 25.97 -16.76 -29.73
CA LEU A 209 26.95 -17.49 -28.97
C LEU A 209 27.26 -18.83 -29.62
N GLY A 210 26.23 -19.57 -30.07
CA GLY A 210 26.41 -20.84 -30.79
C GLY A 210 27.26 -20.70 -32.03
N ARG A 211 27.02 -19.65 -32.85
CA ARG A 211 27.82 -19.38 -34.03
C ARG A 211 29.32 -19.09 -33.71
N VAL A 212 29.56 -18.38 -32.62
CA VAL A 212 30.92 -18.07 -32.17
C VAL A 212 31.64 -19.36 -31.74
N MET A 213 30.99 -20.15 -30.89
CA MET A 213 31.57 -21.44 -30.40
C MET A 213 31.85 -22.43 -31.52
N GLU A 214 30.98 -22.49 -32.53
CA GLU A 214 31.18 -23.34 -33.70
C GLU A 214 32.38 -22.88 -34.55
N ARG A 215 32.56 -21.57 -34.74
CA ARG A 215 33.74 -21.01 -35.37
C ARG A 215 35.02 -21.32 -34.62
N GLU A 216 35.01 -21.16 -33.30
CA GLU A 216 36.16 -21.47 -32.43
C GLU A 216 36.53 -22.96 -32.50
N LYS A 217 35.52 -23.85 -32.48
CA LYS A 217 35.75 -25.29 -32.61
C LYS A 217 36.36 -25.66 -33.95
N ARG A 218 35.86 -25.06 -35.06
CA ARG A 218 36.46 -25.28 -36.41
C ARG A 218 37.87 -24.72 -36.44
N PHE A 219 38.10 -23.51 -35.96
CA PHE A 219 39.44 -22.92 -35.92
C PHE A 219 40.41 -23.79 -35.14
N SER A 220 40.02 -24.28 -33.96
CA SER A 220 40.86 -25.17 -33.15
C SER A 220 41.16 -26.50 -33.85
N ALA A 221 40.19 -27.07 -34.57
CA ALA A 221 40.37 -28.28 -35.35
C ALA A 221 41.31 -28.06 -36.54
N ASP A 222 41.13 -26.98 -37.28
CA ASP A 222 41.98 -26.62 -38.43
C ASP A 222 43.40 -26.31 -37.96
N ALA A 223 43.59 -25.55 -36.89
CA ALA A 223 44.87 -25.26 -36.31
C ALA A 223 45.60 -26.54 -35.85
N ALA A 224 44.86 -27.48 -35.23
CA ALA A 224 45.44 -28.76 -34.82
C ALA A 224 45.92 -29.61 -36.05
N HIS A 225 45.16 -29.57 -37.15
CA HIS A 225 45.55 -30.24 -38.39
C HIS A 225 46.80 -29.60 -39.04
N GLU A 226 46.79 -28.25 -39.14
CA GLU A 226 47.91 -27.49 -39.71
C GLU A 226 49.22 -27.63 -38.89
N LEU A 227 49.09 -27.75 -37.55
CA LEU A 227 50.25 -27.99 -36.68
C LEU A 227 50.73 -29.42 -36.67
N ARG A 228 49.95 -30.44 -36.97
CA ARG A 228 50.29 -31.82 -36.98
C ARG A 228 51.33 -32.09 -38.08
N THR A 229 51.17 -31.49 -39.24
CA THR A 229 52.10 -31.68 -40.39
C THR A 229 53.49 -31.19 -40.08
N PRO A 230 53.81 -29.99 -39.65
CA PRO A 230 55.16 -29.56 -39.33
C PRO A 230 55.76 -30.30 -38.12
N ILE A 231 54.93 -30.65 -37.12
CA ILE A 231 55.43 -31.46 -35.99
C ILE A 231 55.82 -32.85 -36.42
N SER A 232 55.05 -33.46 -37.33
CA SER A 232 55.43 -34.77 -37.92
C SER A 232 56.72 -34.70 -38.74
N ALA A 233 56.87 -33.62 -39.52
CA ALA A 233 58.11 -33.41 -40.30
C ALA A 233 59.33 -33.20 -39.37
N LEU A 234 59.20 -32.40 -38.31
CA LEU A 234 60.20 -32.20 -37.29
C LEU A 234 60.59 -33.54 -36.59
N LYS A 235 59.57 -34.35 -36.27
CA LYS A 235 59.82 -35.69 -35.66
C LYS A 235 60.63 -36.60 -36.55
N ILE A 236 60.34 -36.60 -37.87
CA ILE A 236 61.10 -37.39 -38.85
C ILE A 236 62.51 -36.85 -38.95
N GLN A 237 62.70 -35.51 -39.03
CA GLN A 237 64.06 -34.94 -39.09
C GLN A 237 64.88 -35.23 -37.83
N LEU A 238 64.26 -35.13 -36.63
CA LEU A 238 64.92 -35.49 -35.37
C LEU A 238 65.29 -36.98 -35.33
N HIS A 239 64.42 -37.85 -35.85
CA HIS A 239 64.68 -39.29 -35.92
C HIS A 239 65.87 -39.59 -36.87
N ASN A 240 65.88 -38.97 -38.06
CA ASN A 240 66.99 -39.14 -39.01
C ASN A 240 68.35 -38.63 -38.46
N LEU A 241 68.28 -37.45 -37.75
CA LEU A 241 69.47 -36.91 -37.06
C LEU A 241 70.00 -37.88 -35.95
N SER A 242 69.05 -38.46 -35.19
CA SER A 242 69.39 -39.42 -34.14
C SER A 242 70.06 -40.67 -34.73
N GLU A 243 69.59 -41.24 -35.84
CA GLU A 243 70.21 -42.38 -36.55
C GLU A 243 71.53 -41.98 -37.13
N GLU A 244 71.71 -40.78 -37.68
CA GLU A 244 73.01 -40.34 -38.22
C GLU A 244 74.05 -40.14 -37.11
N ILE A 245 73.64 -39.66 -35.93
CA ILE A 245 74.54 -39.57 -34.76
C ILE A 245 74.96 -40.95 -34.26
N ASP A 246 74.00 -41.89 -34.14
CA ASP A 246 74.30 -43.26 -33.71
C ASP A 246 75.23 -43.96 -34.71
N THR A 247 74.97 -43.81 -36.03
CA THR A 247 75.85 -44.42 -37.07
C THR A 247 77.24 -43.78 -37.06
N ASN A 248 77.35 -42.47 -36.87
CA ASN A 248 78.64 -41.80 -36.74
C ASN A 248 79.38 -42.20 -35.44
N HIS A 249 78.67 -42.45 -34.36
CA HIS A 249 79.21 -42.87 -33.08
C HIS A 249 79.78 -44.32 -33.21
N ASP A 250 79.03 -45.22 -33.82
CA ASP A 250 79.49 -46.60 -34.10
C ASP A 250 80.65 -46.60 -35.05
N SER A 251 80.66 -45.75 -36.09
CA SER A 251 81.80 -45.60 -37.00
C SER A 251 83.02 -45.05 -36.30
N PHE A 252 82.86 -44.09 -35.38
CA PHE A 252 83.95 -43.54 -34.56
C PHE A 252 84.51 -44.60 -33.60
N LEU A 253 83.67 -45.41 -32.95
CA LEU A 253 84.11 -46.52 -32.10
C LEU A 253 84.83 -47.60 -32.90
N ALA A 254 84.33 -47.94 -34.09
CA ALA A 254 85.01 -48.90 -34.98
C ALA A 254 86.40 -48.41 -35.41
N LEU A 255 86.56 -47.10 -35.66
CA LEU A 255 87.91 -46.52 -35.96
C LEU A 255 88.80 -46.49 -34.70
N GLN A 256 88.29 -46.36 -33.51
CA GLN A 256 89.02 -46.31 -32.24
C GLN A 256 89.49 -47.69 -31.81
N TYR A 257 88.73 -48.77 -32.12
CA TYR A 257 89.02 -50.12 -31.76
C TYR A 257 89.66 -50.96 -32.95
N GLY A 258 89.71 -50.37 -34.16
CA GLY A 258 90.27 -50.99 -35.34
C GLY A 258 91.76 -50.69 -35.60
N VAL A 259 92.44 -50.08 -34.66
CA VAL A 259 93.89 -49.86 -34.70
C VAL A 259 94.51 -50.70 -33.60
N GLU A 260 94.61 -52.03 -33.85
CA GLU A 260 95.63 -52.99 -33.35
C GLU A 260 96.11 -53.86 -34.47
#